data_b115c205db8f066ac69aea37d4c98756
#
_entry.id   b115c205db8f066ac69aea37d4c98756
#
_cell.length_a   1.000
_cell.length_b   1.000
_cell.length_c   1.000
_cell.angle_alpha   90.00
_cell.angle_beta   90.00
_cell.angle_gamma   90.00
#
_symmetry.space_group_name_H-M   'P 1'
#
loop_
_entity.id
_entity.type
_entity.pdbx_description
1 polymer ?
#
loop_
_entity_poly.entity_id
_entity_poly.type
_entity_poly.pdbx_seq_one_letter_code
_entity_poly.pdbx_strand_id
1 'polypeptide(L)'
;FVSECRRMGVDVLPPDVNYSGLDFEIQLRPPETQTMAHRDPSLGYPFPVPEGSAIRFGMAAIKNVGEGPVEAILAARDEGGAFTGLEEFCDRVDLRKVGKRPLEFLIKAGALDRFGYRSQLLAVLDQMVAQSTSVHDARDAGQLSMFDLMGGSGDAHVTPIRLPDIEEVKGKEKLTWEKELLGVYSISHPLLQLDVDLKKVTSCSCAELDERYDGKGVTLAGLIAGIRTINTKKGDQMAFVQLEDLQGGCEVVFFPKTYAEYKDKLVADAVVIVKGKAQTREGETSLLAEIVQTHFDKVVTIGDEPQRYQPPLTLASPTLNGMALEHSNGNGSGNGNGPCGRPPPSSTSSWPWVSW
;
A
#
# COMPACT_ATOMS: atom_id res chain seq x y z
N PHE A 1 10.77 -0.98 1.19
CA PHE A 1 10.07 -0.04 2.08
C PHE A 1 8.63 -0.46 2.35
N VAL A 2 7.73 -0.57 1.35
CA VAL A 2 6.32 -0.97 1.55
C VAL A 2 6.19 -2.39 2.11
N SER A 3 6.99 -3.33 1.61
CA SER A 3 7.07 -4.70 2.14
C SER A 3 7.45 -4.70 3.63
N GLU A 4 8.40 -3.85 4.02
CA GLU A 4 8.83 -3.72 5.41
C GLU A 4 7.73 -3.09 6.28
N CYS A 5 7.04 -2.06 5.78
CA CYS A 5 5.87 -1.50 6.49
C CYS A 5 4.81 -2.58 6.74
N ARG A 6 4.49 -3.39 5.72
CA ARG A 6 3.53 -4.50 5.86
C ARG A 6 4.01 -5.54 6.88
N ARG A 7 5.30 -5.90 6.85
CA ARG A 7 5.90 -6.80 7.84
C ARG A 7 5.77 -6.26 9.26
N MET A 8 5.92 -4.95 9.43
CA MET A 8 5.72 -4.27 10.71
C MET A 8 4.24 -4.04 11.07
N GLY A 9 3.29 -4.51 10.26
CA GLY A 9 1.87 -4.28 10.48
C GLY A 9 1.43 -2.84 10.27
N VAL A 10 2.18 -2.06 9.48
CA VAL A 10 1.85 -0.70 9.09
C VAL A 10 1.37 -0.71 7.64
N ASP A 11 0.11 -0.35 7.43
CA ASP A 11 -0.43 -0.25 6.08
C ASP A 11 0.09 1.00 5.36
N VAL A 12 0.31 0.88 4.05
CA VAL A 12 0.58 2.03 3.18
C VAL A 12 -0.66 2.28 2.34
N LEU A 13 -1.27 3.45 2.53
CA LEU A 13 -2.49 3.86 1.85
C LEU A 13 -2.15 4.58 0.56
N PRO A 14 -2.93 4.37 -0.53
CA PRO A 14 -2.73 5.05 -1.80
C PRO A 14 -2.88 6.58 -1.66
N PRO A 15 -2.38 7.37 -2.63
CA PRO A 15 -2.64 8.79 -2.65
C PRO A 15 -4.14 9.08 -2.80
N ASP A 16 -4.61 10.16 -2.19
CA ASP A 16 -6.00 10.63 -2.28
C ASP A 16 -6.02 12.15 -2.11
N VAL A 17 -6.65 12.87 -3.03
CA VAL A 17 -6.69 14.36 -3.03
C VAL A 17 -7.30 14.94 -1.76
N ASN A 18 -8.14 14.18 -1.04
CA ASN A 18 -8.78 14.64 0.20
C ASN A 18 -7.96 14.31 1.45
N TYR A 19 -7.05 13.35 1.39
CA TYR A 19 -6.34 12.87 2.58
C TYR A 19 -4.83 12.99 2.50
N SER A 20 -4.24 12.97 1.29
CA SER A 20 -2.80 13.08 1.14
C SER A 20 -2.32 14.51 1.31
N GLY A 21 -1.17 14.65 1.95
CA GLY A 21 -0.38 15.89 1.96
C GLY A 21 0.61 15.93 0.79
N LEU A 22 1.56 16.85 0.92
CA LEU A 22 2.69 16.95 0.01
C LEU A 22 3.57 15.70 0.12
N ASP A 23 3.97 15.38 1.35
CA ASP A 23 4.81 14.25 1.71
C ASP A 23 4.00 13.08 2.29
N PHE A 24 4.70 12.01 2.66
CA PHE A 24 4.10 10.89 3.39
C PHE A 24 3.68 11.32 4.79
N GLU A 25 2.46 10.94 5.19
CA GLU A 25 1.90 11.30 6.48
C GLU A 25 1.40 10.07 7.22
N ILE A 26 1.50 10.10 8.55
CA ILE A 26 0.91 9.08 9.41
C ILE A 26 -0.57 9.40 9.59
N GLN A 27 -1.42 8.46 9.20
CA GLN A 27 -2.87 8.54 9.36
C GLN A 27 -3.35 7.47 10.34
N LEU A 28 -4.17 7.87 11.32
CA LEU A 28 -4.87 6.92 12.16
C LEU A 28 -6.14 6.45 11.44
N ARG A 29 -6.30 5.13 11.30
CA ARG A 29 -7.53 4.55 10.75
C ARG A 29 -8.60 4.50 11.83
N PRO A 30 -9.87 4.74 11.48
CA PRO A 30 -10.98 4.42 12.37
C PRO A 30 -10.96 2.93 12.74
N PRO A 31 -11.38 2.55 13.97
CA PRO A 31 -11.36 1.15 14.44
C PRO A 31 -12.05 0.16 13.49
N GLU A 32 -13.09 0.60 12.80
CA GLU A 32 -13.93 -0.20 11.89
C GLU A 32 -13.20 -0.61 10.59
N THR A 33 -12.12 0.09 10.22
CA THR A 33 -11.34 -0.17 8.99
C THR A 33 -9.97 -0.76 9.27
N GLN A 34 -9.68 -1.08 10.54
CA GLN A 34 -8.41 -1.68 10.91
C GLN A 34 -8.42 -3.16 10.50
N THR A 35 -7.71 -3.47 9.41
CA THR A 35 -7.34 -4.86 9.16
C THR A 35 -6.37 -5.28 10.26
N MET A 36 -6.65 -6.40 10.92
CA MET A 36 -5.76 -7.01 11.92
C MET A 36 -4.44 -7.41 11.23
N ALA A 37 -3.56 -6.45 11.02
CA ALA A 37 -2.18 -6.77 10.68
C ALA A 37 -1.56 -7.40 11.94
N HIS A 38 -1.19 -8.67 11.85
CA HIS A 38 -0.47 -9.34 12.92
C HIS A 38 0.89 -8.64 13.11
N ARG A 39 0.97 -7.80 14.14
CA ARG A 39 2.25 -7.28 14.59
C ARG A 39 3.03 -8.43 15.23
N ASP A 40 4.23 -8.64 14.76
CA ASP A 40 5.16 -9.55 15.43
C ASP A 40 5.74 -8.84 16.66
N PRO A 41 5.40 -9.26 17.90
CA PRO A 41 5.88 -8.63 19.11
C PRO A 41 7.41 -8.73 19.29
N SER A 42 8.06 -9.66 18.55
CA SER A 42 9.50 -9.91 18.68
C SER A 42 10.37 -8.86 17.98
N LEU A 43 9.79 -8.01 17.13
CA LEU A 43 10.53 -7.07 16.30
C LEU A 43 11.02 -5.80 17.02
N GLY A 44 10.77 -5.63 18.31
CA GLY A 44 11.35 -4.56 19.13
C GLY A 44 11.32 -3.19 18.47
N TYR A 45 10.15 -2.57 18.32
CA TYR A 45 10.03 -1.24 17.69
C TYR A 45 10.68 -0.18 18.58
N PRO A 46 11.56 0.68 18.04
CA PRO A 46 12.21 1.74 18.82
C PRO A 46 11.22 2.80 19.32
N PHE A 47 10.01 2.87 18.75
CA PHE A 47 8.95 3.80 19.15
C PHE A 47 7.59 3.10 19.17
N PRO A 48 6.71 3.45 20.14
CA PRO A 48 5.34 2.95 20.14
C PRO A 48 4.59 3.53 18.92
N VAL A 49 4.24 2.67 17.98
CA VAL A 49 3.35 3.01 16.85
C VAL A 49 1.93 2.78 17.32
N PRO A 50 1.03 3.78 17.35
CA PRO A 50 -0.36 3.60 17.74
C PRO A 50 -1.02 2.50 16.91
N GLU A 51 -1.86 1.68 17.53
CA GLU A 51 -2.65 0.68 16.81
C GLU A 51 -3.51 1.35 15.72
N GLY A 52 -3.58 0.73 14.55
CA GLY A 52 -4.32 1.30 13.43
C GLY A 52 -3.62 2.42 12.67
N SER A 53 -2.35 2.71 12.98
CA SER A 53 -1.57 3.65 12.16
C SER A 53 -1.33 3.12 10.75
N ALA A 54 -1.48 4.00 9.78
CA ALA A 54 -1.14 3.76 8.38
C ALA A 54 -0.31 4.91 7.85
N ILE A 55 0.50 4.66 6.82
CA ILE A 55 1.23 5.69 6.11
C ILE A 55 0.43 6.06 4.87
N ARG A 56 0.01 7.31 4.74
CA ARG A 56 -0.62 7.85 3.54
C ARG A 56 0.46 8.26 2.54
N PHE A 57 0.32 7.85 1.28
CA PHE A 57 1.24 8.22 0.21
C PHE A 57 1.10 9.72 -0.11
N GLY A 58 2.22 10.46 -0.08
CA GLY A 58 2.26 11.88 -0.41
C GLY A 58 2.08 12.12 -1.91
N MET A 59 1.32 13.15 -2.29
CA MET A 59 1.04 13.41 -3.71
C MET A 59 2.28 13.88 -4.48
N ALA A 60 3.22 14.60 -3.86
CA ALA A 60 4.45 15.04 -4.52
C ALA A 60 5.45 13.89 -4.75
N ALA A 61 5.30 12.76 -4.05
CA ALA A 61 6.10 11.57 -4.29
C ALA A 61 5.66 10.80 -5.55
N ILE A 62 4.53 11.16 -6.16
CA ILE A 62 4.08 10.59 -7.43
C ILE A 62 5.00 11.11 -8.53
N LYS A 63 5.59 10.19 -9.29
CA LYS A 63 6.51 10.54 -10.38
C LYS A 63 5.86 11.48 -11.38
N ASN A 64 6.56 12.55 -11.75
CA ASN A 64 6.13 13.59 -12.69
C ASN A 64 4.97 14.49 -12.21
N VAL A 65 4.62 14.50 -10.93
CA VAL A 65 3.60 15.41 -10.36
C VAL A 65 4.41 16.49 -9.64
N GLY A 66 5.25 16.90 -9.29
CA GLY A 66 5.95 17.99 -8.61
C GLY A 66 5.13 18.68 -7.50
N GLU A 67 5.81 19.50 -6.72
CA GLU A 67 5.24 20.18 -5.54
C GLU A 67 4.18 21.22 -5.92
N GLY A 68 4.47 22.11 -6.89
CA GLY A 68 3.56 23.20 -7.27
C GLY A 68 2.14 22.76 -7.63
N PRO A 69 1.94 21.74 -8.50
CA PRO A 69 0.62 21.15 -8.74
C PRO A 69 -0.08 20.67 -7.47
N VAL A 70 0.65 20.05 -6.55
CA VAL A 70 0.09 19.55 -5.30
C VAL A 70 -0.29 20.67 -4.36
N GLU A 71 0.55 21.69 -4.23
CA GLU A 71 0.25 22.90 -3.42
C GLU A 71 -1.04 23.59 -3.87
N ALA A 72 -1.30 23.65 -5.17
CA ALA A 72 -2.54 24.22 -5.69
C ALA A 72 -3.78 23.41 -5.26
N ILE A 73 -3.68 22.08 -5.22
CA ILE A 73 -4.75 21.20 -4.75
C ILE A 73 -4.93 21.36 -3.24
N LEU A 74 -3.84 21.35 -2.48
CA LEU A 74 -3.86 21.49 -1.02
C LEU A 74 -4.46 22.85 -0.60
N ALA A 75 -4.06 23.95 -1.23
CA ALA A 75 -4.60 25.28 -0.96
C ALA A 75 -6.13 25.31 -1.14
N ALA A 76 -6.64 24.77 -2.25
CA ALA A 76 -8.08 24.69 -2.48
C ALA A 76 -8.79 23.80 -1.46
N ARG A 77 -8.16 22.71 -1.02
CA ARG A 77 -8.70 21.82 0.02
C ARG A 77 -8.74 22.51 1.37
N ASP A 78 -7.67 23.19 1.75
CA ASP A 78 -7.55 23.86 3.05
C ASP A 78 -8.54 25.03 3.19
N GLU A 79 -8.85 25.73 2.09
CA GLU A 79 -9.82 26.81 2.07
C GLU A 79 -11.27 26.32 2.24
N GLY A 80 -11.66 25.24 1.55
CA GLY A 80 -13.06 24.82 1.48
C GLY A 80 -13.32 23.40 1.98
N GLY A 81 -12.37 22.73 2.61
CA GLY A 81 -12.52 21.36 3.10
C GLY A 81 -12.39 20.29 2.00
N ALA A 82 -12.72 19.07 2.35
CA ALA A 82 -12.66 17.91 1.44
C ALA A 82 -13.59 18.09 0.24
N PHE A 83 -13.13 17.66 -0.93
CA PHE A 83 -13.93 17.69 -2.16
C PHE A 83 -14.99 16.59 -2.13
N THR A 84 -16.25 16.96 -2.38
CA THR A 84 -17.39 16.03 -2.37
C THR A 84 -17.63 15.36 -3.72
N GLY A 85 -17.15 15.98 -4.82
CA GLY A 85 -17.33 15.47 -6.17
C GLY A 85 -16.33 16.05 -7.17
N LEU A 86 -16.36 15.48 -8.39
CA LEU A 86 -15.47 15.88 -9.48
C LEU A 86 -15.67 17.34 -9.90
N GLU A 87 -16.92 17.78 -9.95
CA GLU A 87 -17.29 19.14 -10.34
C GLU A 87 -16.74 20.16 -9.34
N GLU A 88 -16.99 19.94 -8.05
CA GLU A 88 -16.45 20.79 -6.99
C GLU A 88 -14.92 20.84 -7.00
N PHE A 89 -14.27 19.70 -7.26
CA PHE A 89 -12.81 19.64 -7.44
C PHE A 89 -12.36 20.58 -8.59
N CYS A 90 -13.01 20.50 -9.75
CA CYS A 90 -12.67 21.32 -10.91
C CYS A 90 -12.97 22.82 -10.69
N ASP A 91 -14.01 23.15 -9.90
CA ASP A 91 -14.41 24.53 -9.64
C ASP A 91 -13.51 25.21 -8.60
N ARG A 92 -12.99 24.44 -7.65
CA ARG A 92 -12.17 24.97 -6.54
C ARG A 92 -10.67 24.92 -6.84
N VAL A 93 -10.21 23.88 -7.54
CA VAL A 93 -8.79 23.74 -7.87
C VAL A 93 -8.48 24.43 -9.19
N ASP A 94 -7.55 25.38 -9.18
CA ASP A 94 -7.06 26.01 -10.41
C ASP A 94 -6.19 25.02 -11.22
N LEU A 95 -6.83 24.27 -12.11
CA LEU A 95 -6.14 23.25 -12.92
C LEU A 95 -5.18 23.85 -13.95
N ARG A 96 -5.20 25.19 -14.20
CA ARG A 96 -4.17 25.89 -14.98
C ARG A 96 -2.81 25.82 -14.26
N LYS A 97 -2.82 25.89 -12.90
CA LYS A 97 -1.62 25.77 -12.06
C LYS A 97 -1.18 24.34 -11.89
N VAL A 98 -2.13 23.41 -11.79
CA VAL A 98 -1.82 21.95 -11.70
C VAL A 98 -1.21 21.48 -13.01
N GLY A 99 -1.79 21.83 -14.15
CA GLY A 99 -1.39 21.36 -15.47
C GLY A 99 -1.97 19.98 -15.84
N LYS A 100 -2.23 19.80 -17.14
CA LYS A 100 -2.87 18.59 -17.67
C LYS A 100 -2.07 17.31 -17.39
N ARG A 101 -0.73 17.35 -17.58
CA ARG A 101 0.12 16.15 -17.37
C ARG A 101 0.18 15.70 -15.92
N PRO A 102 0.46 16.54 -14.92
CA PRO A 102 0.39 16.15 -13.51
C PRO A 102 -0.98 15.63 -13.11
N LEU A 103 -2.07 16.24 -13.60
CA LEU A 103 -3.43 15.77 -13.35
C LEU A 103 -3.66 14.37 -13.92
N GLU A 104 -3.17 14.06 -15.12
CA GLU A 104 -3.19 12.73 -15.71
C GLU A 104 -2.45 11.71 -14.83
N PHE A 105 -1.27 12.06 -14.30
CA PHE A 105 -0.50 11.18 -13.42
C PHE A 105 -1.18 10.99 -12.05
N LEU A 106 -1.81 12.02 -11.50
CA LEU A 106 -2.63 11.90 -10.29
C LEU A 106 -3.80 10.94 -10.48
N ILE A 107 -4.51 11.00 -11.62
CA ILE A 107 -5.58 10.06 -11.96
C ILE A 107 -5.03 8.64 -12.08
N LYS A 108 -3.95 8.44 -12.85
CA LYS A 108 -3.33 7.11 -13.04
C LYS A 108 -2.80 6.52 -11.72
N ALA A 109 -2.30 7.35 -10.82
CA ALA A 109 -1.86 6.95 -9.48
C ALA A 109 -3.02 6.63 -8.52
N GLY A 110 -4.26 6.98 -8.90
CA GLY A 110 -5.45 6.71 -8.10
C GLY A 110 -5.83 7.81 -7.11
N ALA A 111 -5.18 8.97 -7.16
CA ALA A 111 -5.46 10.06 -6.23
C ALA A 111 -6.88 10.63 -6.34
N LEU A 112 -7.58 10.40 -7.45
CA LEU A 112 -8.94 10.83 -7.72
C LEU A 112 -9.96 9.66 -7.79
N ASP A 113 -9.59 8.44 -7.41
CA ASP A 113 -10.43 7.23 -7.52
C ASP A 113 -11.80 7.36 -6.81
N ARG A 114 -11.93 8.29 -5.86
CA ARG A 114 -13.21 8.59 -5.19
C ARG A 114 -14.26 9.25 -6.07
N PHE A 115 -13.85 9.86 -7.19
CA PHE A 115 -14.77 10.58 -8.09
C PHE A 115 -15.25 9.73 -9.26
N GLY A 116 -14.63 8.59 -9.53
CA GLY A 116 -14.97 7.69 -10.63
C GLY A 116 -13.84 6.77 -11.00
N TYR A 117 -14.07 5.94 -12.01
CA TYR A 117 -13.05 5.05 -12.53
C TYR A 117 -11.94 5.84 -13.23
N ARG A 118 -10.69 5.34 -13.15
CA ARG A 118 -9.55 5.99 -13.80
C ARG A 118 -9.75 6.15 -15.32
N SER A 119 -10.34 5.14 -15.97
CA SER A 119 -10.75 5.22 -17.38
C SER A 119 -11.71 6.38 -17.67
N GLN A 120 -12.72 6.55 -16.82
CA GLN A 120 -13.72 7.62 -16.96
C GLN A 120 -13.08 9.01 -16.77
N LEU A 121 -12.27 9.16 -15.72
CA LEU A 121 -11.59 10.42 -15.40
C LEU A 121 -10.60 10.83 -16.50
N LEU A 122 -9.86 9.87 -17.06
CA LEU A 122 -8.96 10.12 -18.20
C LEU A 122 -9.74 10.53 -19.47
N ALA A 123 -10.92 9.95 -19.69
CA ALA A 123 -11.75 10.30 -20.84
C ALA A 123 -12.30 11.74 -20.76
N VAL A 124 -12.54 12.26 -19.55
CA VAL A 124 -13.05 13.64 -19.33
C VAL A 124 -11.96 14.63 -18.94
N LEU A 125 -10.69 14.26 -18.97
CA LEU A 125 -9.57 15.07 -18.52
C LEU A 125 -9.55 16.46 -19.16
N ASP A 126 -9.80 16.56 -20.48
CA ASP A 126 -9.86 17.84 -21.20
C ASP A 126 -11.06 18.69 -20.75
N GLN A 127 -12.18 18.08 -20.43
CA GLN A 127 -13.36 18.78 -19.92
C GLN A 127 -13.10 19.30 -18.51
N MET A 128 -12.41 18.54 -17.64
CA MET A 128 -12.00 18.99 -16.30
C MET A 128 -11.15 20.26 -16.38
N VAL A 129 -10.13 20.24 -17.23
CA VAL A 129 -9.23 21.40 -17.42
C VAL A 129 -9.99 22.60 -18.00
N ALA A 130 -10.84 22.38 -18.99
CA ALA A 130 -11.62 23.44 -19.62
C ALA A 130 -12.61 24.11 -18.63
N GLN A 131 -13.32 23.30 -17.83
CA GLN A 131 -14.23 23.80 -16.80
C GLN A 131 -13.49 24.64 -15.77
N SER A 132 -12.41 24.10 -15.18
CA SER A 132 -11.61 24.83 -14.20
C SER A 132 -11.07 26.13 -14.77
N THR A 133 -10.56 26.12 -16.00
CA THR A 133 -10.09 27.34 -16.67
C THR A 133 -11.20 28.37 -16.80
N SER A 134 -12.38 27.97 -17.27
CA SER A 134 -13.53 28.88 -17.42
C SER A 134 -13.95 29.52 -16.09
N VAL A 135 -14.02 28.73 -15.01
CA VAL A 135 -14.40 29.21 -13.67
C VAL A 135 -13.37 30.18 -13.13
N HIS A 136 -12.09 29.85 -13.23
CA HIS A 136 -11.01 30.66 -12.66
C HIS A 136 -10.77 31.93 -13.51
N ASP A 137 -10.91 31.89 -14.84
CA ASP A 137 -10.84 33.07 -15.70
C ASP A 137 -12.00 34.04 -15.40
N ALA A 138 -13.21 33.53 -15.15
CA ALA A 138 -14.36 34.36 -14.76
C ALA A 138 -14.16 34.99 -13.37
N ARG A 139 -13.55 34.29 -12.42
CA ARG A 139 -13.18 34.85 -11.10
C ARG A 139 -12.12 35.92 -11.24
N ASP A 140 -11.07 35.70 -12.02
CA ASP A 140 -9.99 36.66 -12.26
C ASP A 140 -10.50 37.93 -12.96
N ALA A 141 -11.50 37.79 -13.84
CA ALA A 141 -12.17 38.91 -14.49
C ALA A 141 -13.19 39.65 -13.60
N GLY A 142 -13.42 39.18 -12.35
CA GLY A 142 -14.39 39.79 -11.42
C GLY A 142 -15.86 39.54 -11.78
N GLN A 143 -16.16 38.71 -12.78
CA GLN A 143 -17.54 38.45 -13.24
C GLN A 143 -18.37 37.64 -12.25
N LEU A 144 -17.75 36.74 -11.49
CA LEU A 144 -18.44 35.94 -10.47
C LEU A 144 -18.83 36.73 -9.23
N SER A 145 -18.04 37.72 -8.85
CA SER A 145 -18.31 38.60 -7.70
C SER A 145 -19.63 39.39 -7.82
N MET A 146 -20.09 39.71 -9.01
CA MET A 146 -21.34 40.44 -9.23
C MET A 146 -22.57 39.53 -9.15
N PHE A 147 -22.44 38.24 -9.48
CA PHE A 147 -23.51 37.25 -9.40
C PHE A 147 -23.74 36.76 -7.96
N ASP A 148 -22.67 36.57 -7.19
CA ASP A 148 -22.71 36.25 -5.75
C ASP A 148 -23.37 37.37 -4.94
N LEU A 149 -23.15 38.63 -5.30
CA LEU A 149 -23.75 39.81 -4.63
C LEU A 149 -25.25 39.94 -4.88
N MET A 150 -25.78 39.37 -5.97
CA MET A 150 -27.21 39.39 -6.29
C MET A 150 -28.01 38.23 -5.69
N GLY A 151 -27.41 37.41 -4.83
CA GLY A 151 -28.12 36.32 -4.12
C GLY A 151 -28.62 35.21 -5.04
N GLY A 152 -28.10 35.13 -6.25
CA GLY A 152 -28.32 34.00 -7.12
C GLY A 152 -27.41 32.85 -6.66
N SER A 153 -27.98 31.73 -6.19
CA SER A 153 -27.28 30.46 -6.14
C SER A 153 -26.65 30.24 -7.52
N GLY A 154 -25.32 30.38 -7.58
CA GLY A 154 -24.55 30.47 -8.82
C GLY A 154 -24.62 29.23 -9.68
N ASP A 155 -25.72 29.04 -10.37
CA ASP A 155 -25.77 28.27 -11.61
C ASP A 155 -25.16 29.11 -12.75
N ALA A 156 -23.89 29.49 -12.64
CA ALA A 156 -23.12 29.71 -13.84
C ALA A 156 -23.28 28.44 -14.65
N HIS A 157 -23.73 28.53 -15.90
CA HIS A 157 -23.93 27.38 -16.81
C HIS A 157 -22.64 26.58 -17.00
N VAL A 158 -22.21 25.94 -15.91
CA VAL A 158 -21.15 24.95 -15.94
C VAL A 158 -21.82 23.68 -16.43
N THR A 159 -21.51 23.27 -17.65
CA THR A 159 -22.02 22.01 -18.19
C THR A 159 -21.51 20.90 -17.27
N PRO A 160 -22.37 20.15 -16.59
CA PRO A 160 -21.93 19.14 -15.64
C PRO A 160 -21.03 18.12 -16.35
N ILE A 161 -19.89 17.80 -15.75
CA ILE A 161 -18.98 16.77 -16.26
C ILE A 161 -19.65 15.42 -16.08
N ARG A 162 -20.21 14.88 -17.17
CA ARG A 162 -20.78 13.55 -17.14
C ARG A 162 -19.71 12.53 -17.41
N LEU A 163 -19.48 11.68 -16.42
CA LEU A 163 -18.59 10.53 -16.60
C LEU A 163 -19.19 9.57 -17.62
N PRO A 164 -18.43 9.16 -18.66
CA PRO A 164 -18.93 8.21 -19.66
C PRO A 164 -19.11 6.83 -19.02
N ASP A 165 -20.07 6.07 -19.54
CA ASP A 165 -20.31 4.68 -19.13
C ASP A 165 -19.29 3.76 -19.84
N ILE A 166 -18.09 3.72 -19.31
CA ILE A 166 -17.00 2.88 -19.81
C ILE A 166 -16.45 2.01 -18.68
N GLU A 167 -16.00 0.82 -19.05
CA GLU A 167 -15.40 -0.10 -18.10
C GLU A 167 -14.11 0.47 -17.50
N GLU A 168 -13.86 0.09 -16.28
CA GLU A 168 -12.60 0.43 -15.60
C GLU A 168 -11.40 -0.20 -16.31
N VAL A 169 -10.26 0.45 -16.18
CA VAL A 169 -8.96 -0.05 -16.65
C VAL A 169 -8.69 -1.44 -16.06
N LYS A 170 -8.19 -2.34 -16.89
CA LYS A 170 -7.86 -3.70 -16.43
C LYS A 170 -6.87 -3.68 -15.27
N GLY A 171 -7.06 -4.56 -14.31
CA GLY A 171 -6.25 -4.62 -13.10
C GLY A 171 -4.73 -4.64 -13.37
N LYS A 172 -4.28 -5.37 -14.40
CA LYS A 172 -2.86 -5.39 -14.81
C LYS A 172 -2.35 -4.01 -15.22
N GLU A 173 -3.13 -3.23 -15.95
CA GLU A 173 -2.74 -1.89 -16.40
C GLU A 173 -2.70 -0.90 -15.23
N LYS A 174 -3.67 -0.97 -14.30
CA LYS A 174 -3.62 -0.20 -13.04
C LYS A 174 -2.36 -0.47 -12.25
N LEU A 175 -1.99 -1.74 -12.10
CA LEU A 175 -0.78 -2.15 -11.39
C LEU A 175 0.49 -1.64 -12.09
N THR A 176 0.50 -1.64 -13.43
CA THR A 176 1.61 -1.05 -14.20
C THR A 176 1.74 0.43 -13.91
N TRP A 177 0.63 1.18 -13.92
CA TRP A 177 0.66 2.61 -13.58
C TRP A 177 1.11 2.87 -12.14
N GLU A 178 0.63 2.09 -11.17
CA GLU A 178 1.07 2.21 -9.78
C GLU A 178 2.58 1.96 -9.66
N LYS A 179 3.09 0.89 -10.27
CA LYS A 179 4.53 0.59 -10.25
C LYS A 179 5.36 1.69 -10.90
N GLU A 180 4.92 2.23 -12.04
CA GLU A 180 5.62 3.29 -12.76
C GLU A 180 5.62 4.62 -12.02
N LEU A 181 4.49 4.99 -11.40
CA LEU A 181 4.28 6.30 -10.81
C LEU A 181 4.58 6.36 -9.31
N LEU A 182 4.26 5.32 -8.56
CA LEU A 182 4.49 5.23 -7.12
C LEU A 182 5.76 4.44 -6.78
N GLY A 183 6.28 3.65 -7.73
CA GLY A 183 7.40 2.73 -7.49
C GLY A 183 7.03 1.50 -6.67
N VAL A 184 5.77 1.39 -6.24
CA VAL A 184 5.24 0.32 -5.37
C VAL A 184 3.81 -0.04 -5.77
N TYR A 185 3.36 -1.21 -5.36
CA TYR A 185 1.95 -1.59 -5.46
C TYR A 185 1.22 -1.17 -4.18
N SER A 186 0.42 -0.10 -4.26
CA SER A 186 -0.25 0.48 -3.09
C SER A 186 -1.61 -0.15 -2.79
N ILE A 187 -2.42 -0.42 -3.82
CA ILE A 187 -3.81 -0.88 -3.65
C ILE A 187 -3.88 -2.39 -3.62
N SER A 188 -3.27 -3.07 -4.58
CA SER A 188 -3.26 -4.54 -4.62
C SER A 188 -1.98 -5.09 -5.21
N HIS A 189 -1.39 -6.06 -4.53
CA HIS A 189 -0.26 -6.80 -5.09
C HIS A 189 -0.77 -7.79 -6.15
N PRO A 190 -0.05 -8.01 -7.29
CA PRO A 190 -0.46 -8.97 -8.31
C PRO A 190 -0.83 -10.35 -7.77
N LEU A 191 -0.17 -10.80 -6.71
CA LEU A 191 -0.47 -12.05 -6.03
C LEU A 191 -1.86 -12.10 -5.38
N LEU A 192 -2.44 -10.97 -4.99
CA LEU A 192 -3.79 -10.91 -4.41
C LEU A 192 -4.90 -11.03 -5.45
N GLN A 193 -4.58 -10.87 -6.73
CA GLN A 193 -5.52 -11.02 -7.84
C GLN A 193 -5.64 -12.46 -8.34
N LEU A 194 -4.86 -13.37 -7.76
CA LEU A 194 -4.94 -14.79 -8.11
C LEU A 194 -6.09 -15.44 -7.34
N ASP A 195 -6.95 -16.16 -8.04
CA ASP A 195 -8.02 -16.99 -7.45
C ASP A 195 -7.49 -18.24 -6.72
N VAL A 196 -6.22 -18.23 -6.33
CA VAL A 196 -5.54 -19.34 -5.67
C VAL A 196 -5.16 -18.97 -4.25
N ASP A 197 -5.54 -19.82 -3.30
CA ASP A 197 -5.05 -19.68 -1.92
C ASP A 197 -3.55 -20.04 -1.87
N LEU A 198 -2.72 -19.01 -2.05
CA LEU A 198 -1.27 -19.15 -2.08
C LEU A 198 -0.72 -19.84 -0.83
N LYS A 199 -1.37 -19.70 0.33
CA LYS A 199 -0.97 -20.35 1.58
C LYS A 199 -1.05 -21.86 1.52
N LYS A 200 -1.86 -22.42 0.62
CA LYS A 200 -1.94 -23.87 0.42
C LYS A 200 -0.86 -24.42 -0.50
N VAL A 201 -0.25 -23.54 -1.30
CA VAL A 201 0.69 -23.93 -2.36
C VAL A 201 2.13 -23.62 -2.00
N THR A 202 2.35 -22.58 -1.18
CA THR A 202 3.69 -22.14 -0.77
C THR A 202 4.12 -22.78 0.54
N SER A 203 5.42 -23.06 0.66
CA SER A 203 6.03 -23.58 1.90
C SER A 203 6.25 -22.49 2.94
N CYS A 204 6.61 -21.29 2.49
CA CYS A 204 6.84 -20.09 3.29
C CYS A 204 6.70 -18.86 2.39
N SER A 205 6.78 -17.65 2.96
CA SER A 205 6.95 -16.42 2.22
C SER A 205 8.41 -16.18 1.84
N CYS A 206 8.66 -15.23 0.90
CA CYS A 206 10.01 -14.83 0.53
C CYS A 206 10.80 -14.27 1.74
N ALA A 207 10.12 -13.53 2.62
CA ALA A 207 10.74 -12.98 3.83
C ALA A 207 11.09 -14.03 4.90
N GLU A 208 10.39 -15.17 4.90
CA GLU A 208 10.62 -16.26 5.85
C GLU A 208 11.68 -17.26 5.38
N LEU A 209 12.17 -17.12 4.13
CA LEU A 209 13.21 -17.98 3.59
C LEU A 209 14.56 -17.68 4.26
N ASP A 210 14.93 -18.48 5.25
CA ASP A 210 16.14 -18.31 6.03
C ASP A 210 16.90 -19.64 6.20
N GLU A 211 17.94 -19.65 7.03
CA GLU A 211 18.80 -20.80 7.30
C GLU A 211 18.04 -22.06 7.78
N ARG A 212 16.84 -21.92 8.37
CA ARG A 212 16.00 -23.04 8.80
C ARG A 212 15.53 -23.93 7.65
N TYR A 213 15.53 -23.37 6.44
CA TYR A 213 15.16 -24.09 5.21
C TYR A 213 16.36 -24.63 4.45
N ASP A 214 17.60 -24.43 4.92
CA ASP A 214 18.78 -24.92 4.21
C ASP A 214 18.68 -26.41 3.89
N GLY A 215 18.96 -26.75 2.65
CA GLY A 215 18.87 -28.10 2.13
C GLY A 215 17.46 -28.66 1.92
N LYS A 216 16.41 -27.96 2.29
CA LYS A 216 15.00 -28.41 2.14
C LYS A 216 14.42 -28.02 0.78
N GLY A 217 13.46 -28.81 0.32
CA GLY A 217 12.61 -28.45 -0.81
C GLY A 217 11.60 -27.37 -0.40
N VAL A 218 11.57 -26.26 -1.12
CA VAL A 218 10.72 -25.09 -0.83
C VAL A 218 9.96 -24.70 -2.09
N THR A 219 8.69 -24.31 -1.92
CA THR A 219 7.86 -23.74 -2.97
C THR A 219 7.51 -22.29 -2.59
N LEU A 220 7.88 -21.35 -3.41
CA LEU A 220 7.58 -19.92 -3.26
C LEU A 220 6.67 -19.45 -4.38
N ALA A 221 5.83 -18.45 -4.10
CA ALA A 221 5.07 -17.73 -5.11
C ALA A 221 5.44 -16.25 -5.01
N GLY A 222 5.71 -15.63 -6.13
CA GLY A 222 6.12 -14.23 -6.13
C GLY A 222 6.03 -13.58 -7.50
N LEU A 223 6.27 -12.28 -7.50
CA LEU A 223 6.45 -11.45 -8.68
C LEU A 223 7.94 -11.38 -8.99
N ILE A 224 8.30 -11.50 -10.26
CA ILE A 224 9.68 -11.28 -10.71
C ILE A 224 9.98 -9.78 -10.70
N ALA A 225 10.67 -9.30 -9.67
CA ALA A 225 11.04 -7.88 -9.54
C ALA A 225 12.27 -7.53 -10.39
N GLY A 226 13.15 -8.48 -10.63
CA GLY A 226 14.34 -8.26 -11.44
C GLY A 226 15.00 -9.57 -11.88
N ILE A 227 15.72 -9.51 -13.00
CA ILE A 227 16.45 -10.64 -13.57
C ILE A 227 17.86 -10.17 -13.92
N ARG A 228 18.86 -10.85 -13.38
CA ARG A 228 20.27 -10.63 -13.70
C ARG A 228 20.84 -11.90 -14.30
N THR A 229 21.24 -11.86 -15.55
CA THR A 229 21.89 -12.98 -16.25
C THR A 229 23.42 -12.85 -16.20
N ILE A 230 24.08 -13.97 -16.00
CA ILE A 230 25.54 -14.06 -16.06
C ILE A 230 25.98 -15.27 -16.91
N ASN A 231 27.17 -15.19 -17.48
CA ASN A 231 27.79 -16.32 -18.16
C ASN A 231 28.69 -17.07 -17.18
N THR A 232 28.55 -18.38 -17.11
CA THR A 232 29.43 -19.24 -16.34
C THR A 232 30.81 -19.34 -17.00
N LYS A 233 31.80 -19.85 -16.28
CA LYS A 233 33.15 -20.12 -16.83
C LYS A 233 33.15 -21.07 -18.04
N LYS A 234 32.08 -21.84 -18.21
CA LYS A 234 31.92 -22.78 -19.34
C LYS A 234 31.20 -22.13 -20.55
N GLY A 235 30.79 -20.86 -20.44
CA GLY A 235 30.05 -20.15 -21.47
C GLY A 235 28.54 -20.30 -21.42
N ASP A 236 28.00 -21.10 -20.51
CA ASP A 236 26.56 -21.29 -20.34
C ASP A 236 25.96 -20.09 -19.60
N GLN A 237 24.72 -19.74 -19.92
CA GLN A 237 23.99 -18.67 -19.22
C GLN A 237 23.26 -19.21 -17.99
N MET A 238 23.30 -18.46 -16.89
CA MET A 238 22.47 -18.66 -15.72
C MET A 238 21.86 -17.33 -15.27
N ALA A 239 20.83 -17.38 -14.44
CA ALA A 239 20.16 -16.18 -13.98
C ALA A 239 19.97 -16.16 -12.44
N PHE A 240 20.05 -14.95 -11.91
CA PHE A 240 19.60 -14.60 -10.57
C PHE A 240 18.32 -13.80 -10.72
N VAL A 241 17.25 -14.26 -10.13
CA VAL A 241 15.92 -13.65 -10.19
C VAL A 241 15.55 -13.16 -8.82
N GLN A 242 15.26 -11.87 -8.71
CA GLN A 242 14.69 -11.30 -7.51
C GLN A 242 13.20 -11.56 -7.51
N LEU A 243 12.75 -12.41 -6.61
CA LEU A 243 11.34 -12.74 -6.41
C LEU A 243 10.81 -11.93 -5.22
N GLU A 244 9.68 -11.25 -5.40
CA GLU A 244 9.01 -10.49 -4.35
C GLU A 244 7.60 -11.02 -4.12
N ASP A 245 7.19 -11.14 -2.86
CA ASP A 245 5.84 -11.45 -2.44
C ASP A 245 5.23 -10.34 -1.57
N LEU A 246 4.14 -10.63 -0.86
CA LEU A 246 3.46 -9.67 0.01
C LEU A 246 4.28 -9.28 1.24
N GLN A 247 5.24 -10.11 1.65
CA GLN A 247 5.97 -9.96 2.90
C GLN A 247 7.43 -9.56 2.69
N GLY A 248 7.99 -9.82 1.52
CA GLY A 248 9.38 -9.46 1.23
C GLY A 248 9.89 -9.99 -0.08
N GLY A 249 11.21 -9.99 -0.23
CA GLY A 249 11.90 -10.48 -1.41
C GLY A 249 12.95 -11.51 -1.07
N CYS A 250 13.24 -12.40 -2.03
CA CYS A 250 14.33 -13.38 -1.94
C CYS A 250 15.00 -13.56 -3.29
N GLU A 251 16.22 -14.09 -3.29
CA GLU A 251 16.93 -14.43 -4.51
C GLU A 251 16.64 -15.87 -4.92
N VAL A 252 16.33 -16.04 -6.20
CA VAL A 252 16.13 -17.36 -6.83
C VAL A 252 17.19 -17.57 -7.89
N VAL A 253 17.97 -18.65 -7.78
CA VAL A 253 19.08 -18.95 -8.68
C VAL A 253 18.63 -19.99 -9.71
N PHE A 254 18.77 -19.64 -10.98
CA PHE A 254 18.51 -20.51 -12.11
C PHE A 254 19.84 -20.97 -12.71
N PHE A 255 20.22 -22.20 -12.45
CA PHE A 255 21.38 -22.80 -13.08
C PHE A 255 21.18 -22.98 -14.59
N PRO A 256 22.24 -23.13 -15.39
CA PRO A 256 22.15 -23.11 -16.85
C PRO A 256 21.10 -24.04 -17.45
N LYS A 257 20.95 -25.25 -16.94
CA LYS A 257 19.95 -26.21 -17.42
C LYS A 257 18.53 -25.69 -17.20
N THR A 258 18.23 -25.28 -15.96
CA THR A 258 16.91 -24.75 -15.58
C THR A 258 16.64 -23.41 -16.26
N TYR A 259 17.65 -22.54 -16.37
CA TYR A 259 17.51 -21.28 -17.07
C TYR A 259 17.17 -21.48 -18.56
N ALA A 260 17.86 -22.38 -19.24
CA ALA A 260 17.58 -22.68 -20.66
C ALA A 260 16.14 -23.19 -20.89
N GLU A 261 15.58 -23.93 -19.92
CA GLU A 261 14.22 -24.46 -19.98
C GLU A 261 13.15 -23.40 -19.74
N TYR A 262 13.40 -22.45 -18.81
CA TYR A 262 12.37 -21.51 -18.35
C TYR A 262 12.61 -20.05 -18.74
N LYS A 263 13.68 -19.71 -19.47
CA LYS A 263 14.06 -18.32 -19.83
C LYS A 263 12.92 -17.51 -20.44
N ASP A 264 12.09 -18.13 -21.27
CA ASP A 264 10.98 -17.47 -21.96
C ASP A 264 9.79 -17.15 -21.01
N LYS A 265 9.75 -17.78 -19.83
CA LYS A 265 8.76 -17.55 -18.79
C LYS A 265 9.25 -16.56 -17.74
N LEU A 266 10.54 -16.31 -17.67
CA LEU A 266 11.15 -15.36 -16.76
C LEU A 266 11.10 -13.96 -17.37
N VAL A 267 9.99 -13.28 -17.13
CA VAL A 267 9.76 -11.90 -17.59
C VAL A 267 9.54 -11.02 -16.35
N ALA A 268 10.08 -9.82 -16.36
CA ALA A 268 9.85 -8.85 -15.30
C ALA A 268 8.34 -8.63 -15.10
N ASP A 269 7.92 -8.44 -13.87
CA ASP A 269 6.52 -8.29 -13.44
C ASP A 269 5.61 -9.51 -13.72
N ALA A 270 6.18 -10.66 -14.09
CA ALA A 270 5.43 -11.90 -14.17
C ALA A 270 5.28 -12.54 -12.78
N VAL A 271 4.08 -13.03 -12.48
CA VAL A 271 3.83 -13.85 -11.29
C VAL A 271 4.20 -15.29 -11.59
N VAL A 272 5.00 -15.89 -10.71
CA VAL A 272 5.48 -17.27 -10.85
C VAL A 272 5.38 -18.02 -9.53
N ILE A 273 5.19 -19.35 -9.62
CA ILE A 273 5.43 -20.28 -8.53
C ILE A 273 6.73 -21.03 -8.86
N VAL A 274 7.68 -20.95 -7.95
CA VAL A 274 8.98 -21.60 -8.10
C VAL A 274 9.15 -22.65 -7.03
N LYS A 275 9.40 -23.90 -7.44
CA LYS A 275 9.82 -24.97 -6.56
C LYS A 275 11.30 -25.20 -6.74
N GLY A 276 12.00 -25.38 -5.63
CA GLY A 276 13.44 -25.60 -5.65
C GLY A 276 13.97 -26.01 -4.29
N LYS A 277 15.28 -26.02 -4.16
CA LYS A 277 15.99 -26.34 -2.94
C LYS A 277 16.58 -25.09 -2.32
N ALA A 278 16.30 -24.82 -1.05
CA ALA A 278 16.91 -23.71 -0.35
C ALA A 278 18.40 -23.99 -0.09
N GLN A 279 19.23 -22.98 -0.25
CA GLN A 279 20.67 -23.06 0.01
C GLN A 279 21.13 -21.78 0.72
N THR A 280 21.78 -21.95 1.85
CA THR A 280 22.39 -20.84 2.61
C THR A 280 23.88 -20.76 2.30
N ARG A 281 24.35 -19.57 1.94
CA ARG A 281 25.76 -19.25 1.73
C ARG A 281 26.06 -17.90 2.38
N GLU A 282 27.11 -17.84 3.18
CA GLU A 282 27.58 -16.60 3.81
C GLU A 282 26.50 -15.84 4.60
N GLY A 283 25.51 -16.59 5.16
CA GLY A 283 24.40 -16.02 5.92
C GLY A 283 23.19 -15.56 5.06
N GLU A 284 23.28 -15.66 3.73
CA GLU A 284 22.15 -15.39 2.84
C GLU A 284 21.56 -16.69 2.32
N THR A 285 20.23 -16.81 2.39
CA THR A 285 19.49 -17.98 1.90
C THR A 285 18.85 -17.65 0.55
N SER A 286 19.17 -18.44 -0.45
CA SER A 286 18.60 -18.37 -1.80
C SER A 286 17.87 -19.67 -2.17
N LEU A 287 16.93 -19.60 -3.12
CA LEU A 287 16.25 -20.77 -3.66
C LEU A 287 16.91 -21.20 -4.98
N LEU A 288 17.40 -22.44 -5.04
CA LEU A 288 17.89 -23.04 -6.28
C LEU A 288 16.69 -23.59 -7.06
N ALA A 289 16.31 -22.90 -8.15
CA ALA A 289 15.13 -23.25 -8.92
C ALA A 289 15.25 -24.60 -9.63
N GLU A 290 14.21 -25.42 -9.51
CA GLU A 290 14.05 -26.68 -10.22
C GLU A 290 12.87 -26.63 -11.19
N ILE A 291 11.73 -26.08 -10.76
CA ILE A 291 10.49 -26.03 -11.53
C ILE A 291 9.87 -24.64 -11.42
N VAL A 292 9.37 -24.10 -12.54
CA VAL A 292 8.64 -22.84 -12.61
C VAL A 292 7.27 -23.04 -13.24
N GLN A 293 6.24 -22.51 -12.57
CA GLN A 293 4.87 -22.46 -13.10
C GLN A 293 4.40 -21.03 -13.24
N THR A 294 3.77 -20.72 -14.37
CA THR A 294 3.23 -19.40 -14.70
C THR A 294 1.71 -19.41 -14.91
N HIS A 295 1.08 -20.60 -14.89
CA HIS A 295 -0.36 -20.78 -15.04
C HIS A 295 -0.93 -21.31 -13.74
N PHE A 296 -1.96 -20.64 -13.23
CA PHE A 296 -2.52 -20.85 -11.89
C PHE A 296 -3.85 -21.60 -11.90
N ASP A 297 -4.46 -21.82 -13.08
CA ASP A 297 -5.77 -22.48 -13.25
C ASP A 297 -5.76 -23.97 -12.82
N LYS A 298 -4.58 -24.57 -12.72
CA LYS A 298 -4.35 -25.89 -12.16
C LYS A 298 -3.03 -25.90 -11.41
N VAL A 299 -3.07 -25.48 -10.16
CA VAL A 299 -1.94 -25.77 -9.27
C VAL A 299 -1.97 -27.25 -8.97
N VAL A 300 -1.28 -28.03 -9.82
CA VAL A 300 -0.97 -29.41 -9.52
C VAL A 300 0.04 -29.38 -8.40
N THR A 301 -0.31 -29.92 -7.23
CA THR A 301 0.64 -30.26 -6.18
C THR A 301 1.65 -31.22 -6.78
N ILE A 302 2.79 -30.68 -7.22
CA ILE A 302 3.86 -31.50 -7.80
C ILE A 302 4.59 -32.16 -6.64
N GLY A 303 4.14 -33.37 -6.27
CA GLY A 303 4.74 -34.27 -5.28
C GLY A 303 4.94 -33.65 -3.90
N ASP A 304 4.45 -34.34 -2.89
CA ASP A 304 4.48 -34.06 -1.45
C ASP A 304 3.92 -32.69 -1.02
N GLU A 305 3.01 -32.72 -0.06
CA GLU A 305 2.48 -31.50 0.58
C GLU A 305 3.63 -30.57 0.95
N PRO A 306 3.53 -29.24 0.71
CA PRO A 306 4.56 -28.30 1.07
C PRO A 306 4.85 -28.44 2.55
N GLN A 307 6.07 -28.84 2.90
CA GLN A 307 6.48 -28.98 4.30
C GLN A 307 6.58 -27.57 4.89
N ARG A 308 5.53 -27.14 5.60
CA ARG A 308 5.59 -25.93 6.42
C ARG A 308 6.51 -26.20 7.60
N TYR A 309 7.44 -25.29 7.85
CA TYR A 309 8.20 -25.30 9.08
C TYR A 309 7.23 -25.22 10.27
N GLN A 310 7.17 -26.27 11.06
CA GLN A 310 6.55 -26.24 12.38
C GLN A 310 7.68 -25.95 13.37
N PRO A 311 7.64 -24.81 14.10
CA PRO A 311 8.61 -24.59 15.16
C PRO A 311 8.50 -25.75 16.14
N PRO A 312 9.62 -26.25 16.71
CA PRO A 312 9.57 -27.28 17.74
C PRO A 312 8.64 -26.78 18.83
N LEU A 313 7.67 -27.64 19.22
CA LEU A 313 6.74 -27.37 20.32
C LEU A 313 7.58 -26.95 21.51
N THR A 314 7.54 -25.65 21.85
CA THR A 314 8.11 -25.15 23.09
C THR A 314 7.39 -25.90 24.20
N LEU A 315 8.11 -26.74 24.93
CA LEU A 315 7.60 -27.42 26.12
C LEU A 315 6.92 -26.35 26.99
N ALA A 316 5.61 -26.53 27.18
CA ALA A 316 4.81 -25.63 28.01
C ALA A 316 5.55 -25.38 29.32
N SER A 317 5.75 -24.13 29.65
CA SER A 317 6.25 -23.70 30.95
C SER A 317 5.42 -24.37 32.04
N PRO A 318 6.02 -24.91 33.11
CA PRO A 318 5.26 -25.58 34.16
C PRO A 318 4.27 -24.57 34.75
N THR A 319 3.00 -24.92 34.66
CA THR A 319 1.90 -24.23 35.36
C THR A 319 2.22 -24.20 36.84
N LEU A 320 2.44 -23.01 37.38
CA LEU A 320 2.42 -22.75 38.82
C LEU A 320 0.97 -22.99 39.31
N ASN A 321 0.69 -24.22 39.69
CA ASN A 321 -0.51 -24.55 40.43
C ASN A 321 -0.32 -24.15 41.90
N GLY A 322 -1.29 -23.38 42.38
CA GLY A 322 -1.63 -23.36 43.79
C GLY A 322 -1.27 -22.09 44.58
N MET A 323 -2.15 -21.12 44.55
CA MET A 323 -2.54 -20.43 45.80
C MET A 323 -4.00 -19.98 45.67
N ALA A 324 -4.85 -20.75 46.30
CA ALA A 324 -6.23 -20.37 46.60
C ALA A 324 -6.21 -19.19 47.57
N LEU A 325 -6.85 -18.11 47.18
CA LEU A 325 -7.23 -17.05 48.12
C LEU A 325 -8.72 -17.21 48.44
N GLU A 326 -8.98 -17.53 49.69
CA GLU A 326 -10.31 -17.63 50.29
C GLU A 326 -11.07 -16.31 50.19
N HIS A 327 -12.33 -16.40 49.78
CA HIS A 327 -13.29 -15.33 49.85
C HIS A 327 -13.80 -15.25 51.30
N SER A 328 -13.57 -14.12 51.96
CA SER A 328 -14.33 -13.74 53.15
C SER A 328 -15.34 -12.63 52.77
N ASN A 329 -16.61 -12.99 52.92
CA ASN A 329 -17.75 -12.08 52.88
C ASN A 329 -17.69 -11.12 54.07
N GLY A 330 -17.86 -9.84 53.82
CA GLY A 330 -18.07 -8.83 54.86
C GLY A 330 -19.04 -7.74 54.35
N ASN A 331 -20.30 -7.86 54.76
CA ASN A 331 -21.31 -6.83 54.65
C ASN A 331 -20.93 -5.60 55.50
N GLY A 332 -21.07 -4.40 54.97
CA GLY A 332 -20.92 -3.15 55.72
C GLY A 332 -21.52 -1.95 55.02
N SER A 333 -22.74 -1.61 55.36
CA SER A 333 -23.47 -0.38 55.09
C SER A 333 -22.72 0.86 55.60
N GLY A 334 -22.67 1.96 54.82
CA GLY A 334 -22.19 3.24 55.34
C GLY A 334 -22.38 4.40 54.35
N ASN A 335 -23.40 5.20 54.61
CA ASN A 335 -23.70 6.51 54.04
C ASN A 335 -22.57 7.53 54.29
N GLY A 336 -22.30 8.44 53.32
CA GLY A 336 -21.46 9.62 53.55
C GLY A 336 -21.37 10.57 52.36
N ASN A 337 -22.07 11.69 52.46
CA ASN A 337 -22.11 12.84 51.55
C ASN A 337 -20.78 13.60 51.39
N GLY A 338 -20.52 14.11 50.15
CA GLY A 338 -19.96 15.39 49.71
C GLY A 338 -18.44 15.54 49.63
N PRO A 339 -17.92 16.62 49.04
CA PRO A 339 -18.39 17.40 47.89
C PRO A 339 -17.32 17.55 46.75
N CYS A 340 -17.72 18.21 45.67
CA CYS A 340 -16.97 18.67 44.49
C CYS A 340 -15.49 19.07 44.69
N GLY A 341 -14.60 18.48 43.86
CA GLY A 341 -13.26 18.96 43.64
C GLY A 341 -13.02 19.20 42.13
N ARG A 342 -12.61 20.42 41.82
CA ARG A 342 -12.31 20.94 40.45
C ARG A 342 -11.18 20.16 39.77
N PRO A 343 -11.16 20.08 38.42
CA PRO A 343 -10.01 19.55 37.68
C PRO A 343 -8.85 20.56 37.62
N PRO A 344 -7.60 20.08 37.54
CA PRO A 344 -6.43 20.95 37.41
C PRO A 344 -6.23 21.42 35.94
N PRO A 345 -5.44 22.51 35.73
CA PRO A 345 -5.32 23.18 34.45
C PRO A 345 -4.39 22.43 33.48
N SER A 346 -4.71 22.56 32.21
CA SER A 346 -3.93 22.09 31.04
C SER A 346 -2.54 22.72 31.02
N SER A 347 -1.49 21.88 31.01
CA SER A 347 -0.12 22.27 30.72
C SER A 347 0.15 22.12 29.23
N THR A 348 0.32 23.23 28.54
CA THR A 348 0.91 23.34 27.20
C THR A 348 2.39 23.01 27.30
N SER A 349 2.84 21.92 26.69
CA SER A 349 4.25 21.65 26.45
C SER A 349 4.57 21.82 24.97
N SER A 350 5.30 22.90 24.69
CA SER A 350 5.99 23.18 23.43
C SER A 350 7.13 22.18 23.21
N TRP A 351 7.17 21.54 22.04
CA TRP A 351 8.27 20.69 21.59
C TRP A 351 9.30 21.52 20.81
N PRO A 352 10.60 21.34 21.03
CA PRO A 352 11.63 22.00 20.23
C PRO A 352 11.89 21.20 18.93
N TRP A 353 11.95 21.93 17.83
CA TRP A 353 12.39 21.48 16.51
C TRP A 353 13.88 21.10 16.55
N VAL A 354 14.20 19.89 16.12
CA VAL A 354 15.57 19.48 15.78
C VAL A 354 15.64 19.43 14.26
N SER A 355 16.47 20.34 13.73
CA SER A 355 16.87 20.39 12.33
C SER A 355 17.83 19.23 12.01
N TRP A 356 17.58 18.50 10.97
CA TRP A 356 18.59 17.77 10.17
C TRP A 356 18.27 17.97 8.70
#